data_83666c13ca79c5cd13be901619c5ea2e
#
_entry.id   83666c13ca79c5cd13be901619c5ea2e
#
_cell.length_a   1.000
_cell.length_b   1.000
_cell.length_c   1.000
_cell.angle_alpha   90.00
_cell.angle_beta   90.00
_cell.angle_gamma   90.00
#
_symmetry.space_group_name_H-M   'P 1'
#
loop_
_entity.id
_entity.type
_entity.pdbx_description
1 polymer ?
#
loop_
_entity_poly.entity_id
_entity_poly.type
_entity_poly.pdbx_seq_one_letter_code
_entity_poly.pdbx_strand_id
1 'polypeptide(L)'
;MCIRDSSKDLCMIEHIPELVDAGIDSFKIEGRMKTALYVATVARTYRKAIDDYLKDPVLYEKNMPWYLDQISNCTYRQFTTGFFYGKPDSEAQIYDSNTYVKEYTYLGIVGGSNAEGLYRIEQRNKFSVGETIEIMKPNGDNIKAKVLRIVNEEGGEQESAPHPKQVLYIDLGVPMEQYDILRRKEDA
;
A
#
# COMPACT_ATOMS: atom_id res chain seq x y z
N MET A 1 29.70 -7.64 19.59
CA MET A 1 28.24 -7.45 19.48
C MET A 1 28.03 -6.36 18.43
N CYS A 2 27.65 -6.73 17.21
CA CYS A 2 27.33 -5.72 16.19
C CYS A 2 25.96 -5.14 16.50
N ILE A 3 25.92 -3.98 17.09
CA ILE A 3 24.71 -3.17 17.18
C ILE A 3 24.41 -2.75 15.74
N ARG A 4 23.38 -3.32 15.14
CA ARG A 4 22.88 -2.86 13.83
C ARG A 4 21.95 -1.68 14.11
N ASP A 5 22.54 -0.50 14.14
CA ASP A 5 21.77 0.73 14.13
C ASP A 5 20.99 0.77 12.82
N SER A 6 19.68 0.87 12.92
CA SER A 6 18.81 0.97 11.74
C SER A 6 18.30 2.39 11.64
N SER A 7 18.51 3.02 10.47
CA SER A 7 17.92 4.32 10.20
C SER A 7 16.40 4.21 10.11
N LYS A 8 15.72 5.28 10.51
CA LYS A 8 14.31 5.49 10.20
C LYS A 8 14.11 5.59 8.68
N ASP A 9 12.91 5.30 8.19
CA ASP A 9 12.59 5.43 6.77
C ASP A 9 12.38 6.91 6.42
N LEU A 10 12.98 7.36 5.29
CA LEU A 10 12.81 8.72 4.78
C LEU A 10 11.37 8.92 4.31
N CYS A 11 10.68 9.91 4.86
CA CYS A 11 9.34 10.31 4.44
C CYS A 11 9.27 11.83 4.32
N MET A 12 8.87 12.31 3.14
CA MET A 12 8.77 13.74 2.80
C MET A 12 7.33 14.15 2.49
N ILE A 13 6.34 13.36 2.91
CA ILE A 13 4.93 13.61 2.57
C ILE A 13 4.40 14.93 3.14
N GLU A 14 4.93 15.37 4.27
CA GLU A 14 4.58 16.64 4.93
C GLU A 14 5.33 17.84 4.36
N HIS A 15 6.26 17.60 3.42
CA HIS A 15 7.15 18.59 2.83
C HIS A 15 6.99 18.71 1.31
N ILE A 16 5.85 18.30 0.78
CA ILE A 16 5.53 18.45 -0.65
C ILE A 16 5.55 19.91 -1.09
N PRO A 17 5.04 20.90 -0.31
CA PRO A 17 5.13 22.31 -0.67
C PRO A 17 6.56 22.75 -0.94
N GLU A 18 7.48 22.50 -0.02
CA GLU A 18 8.88 22.93 -0.14
C GLU A 18 9.58 22.28 -1.33
N LEU A 19 9.26 21.00 -1.62
CA LEU A 19 9.84 20.28 -2.74
C LEU A 19 9.32 20.80 -4.09
N VAL A 20 8.03 21.10 -4.19
CA VAL A 20 7.40 21.66 -5.39
C VAL A 20 7.87 23.09 -5.64
N ASP A 21 7.87 23.93 -4.61
CA ASP A 21 8.27 25.34 -4.69
C ASP A 21 9.76 25.50 -4.97
N ALA A 22 10.60 24.51 -4.60
CA ALA A 22 12.00 24.43 -5.01
C ALA A 22 12.19 24.05 -6.50
N GLY A 23 11.11 23.79 -7.25
CA GLY A 23 11.15 23.47 -8.67
C GLY A 23 11.65 22.05 -8.98
N ILE A 24 11.40 21.09 -8.09
CA ILE A 24 11.76 19.69 -8.32
C ILE A 24 10.74 19.06 -9.28
N ASP A 25 11.19 18.64 -10.46
CA ASP A 25 10.33 18.06 -11.50
C ASP A 25 9.95 16.60 -11.26
N SER A 26 10.76 15.85 -10.49
CA SER A 26 10.56 14.41 -10.32
C SER A 26 11.02 13.91 -8.96
N PHE A 27 10.19 13.08 -8.33
CA PHE A 27 10.51 12.41 -7.06
C PHE A 27 10.78 10.92 -7.30
N LYS A 28 11.89 10.44 -6.76
CA LYS A 28 12.21 9.02 -6.80
C LYS A 28 11.76 8.34 -5.51
N ILE A 29 10.89 7.34 -5.65
CA ILE A 29 10.45 6.47 -4.56
C ILE A 29 11.28 5.18 -4.61
N GLU A 30 11.97 4.84 -3.52
CA GLU A 30 12.72 3.59 -3.41
C GLU A 30 11.83 2.49 -2.82
N GLY A 31 11.67 1.41 -3.58
CA GLY A 31 10.80 0.30 -3.21
C GLY A 31 11.28 -1.07 -3.72
N ARG A 32 12.52 -1.19 -4.23
CA ARG A 32 13.04 -2.44 -4.83
C ARG A 32 12.92 -3.66 -3.93
N MET A 33 13.12 -3.50 -2.64
CA MET A 33 13.04 -4.58 -1.65
C MET A 33 11.66 -4.69 -0.98
N LYS A 34 10.69 -3.91 -1.44
CA LYS A 34 9.34 -3.85 -0.87
C LYS A 34 8.33 -4.60 -1.75
N THR A 35 7.11 -4.82 -1.25
CA THR A 35 6.02 -5.46 -1.99
C THR A 35 5.37 -4.50 -2.99
N ALA A 36 4.63 -5.04 -3.97
CA ALA A 36 3.82 -4.21 -4.87
C ALA A 36 2.78 -3.37 -4.10
N LEU A 37 2.21 -3.90 -3.00
CA LEU A 37 1.32 -3.15 -2.12
C LEU A 37 2.02 -1.89 -1.57
N TYR A 38 3.25 -2.02 -1.08
CA TYR A 38 4.02 -0.88 -0.58
C TYR A 38 4.22 0.18 -1.67
N VAL A 39 4.75 -0.24 -2.83
CA VAL A 39 5.06 0.70 -3.92
C VAL A 39 3.79 1.41 -4.40
N ALA A 40 2.70 0.67 -4.60
CA ALA A 40 1.43 1.23 -5.03
C ALA A 40 0.83 2.20 -4.00
N THR A 41 0.86 1.85 -2.70
CA THR A 41 0.34 2.71 -1.64
C THR A 41 1.13 4.00 -1.54
N VAL A 42 2.46 3.93 -1.53
CA VAL A 42 3.31 5.13 -1.42
C VAL A 42 3.17 6.00 -2.67
N ALA A 43 3.29 5.42 -3.88
CA ALA A 43 3.18 6.18 -5.13
C ALA A 43 1.81 6.87 -5.26
N ARG A 44 0.72 6.17 -4.96
CA ARG A 44 -0.63 6.72 -4.95
C ARG A 44 -0.78 7.88 -3.98
N THR A 45 -0.25 7.73 -2.77
CA THR A 45 -0.37 8.74 -1.71
C THR A 45 0.42 9.99 -2.07
N TYR A 46 1.67 9.85 -2.51
CA TYR A 46 2.46 11.00 -2.96
C TYR A 46 1.86 11.68 -4.19
N ARG A 47 1.35 10.91 -5.17
CA ARG A 47 0.67 11.49 -6.34
C ARG A 47 -0.52 12.35 -5.93
N LYS A 48 -1.37 11.82 -5.03
CA LYS A 48 -2.51 12.56 -4.53
C LYS A 48 -2.09 13.80 -3.74
N ALA A 49 -1.08 13.72 -2.89
CA ALA A 49 -0.58 14.87 -2.13
C ALA A 49 -0.07 16.00 -3.04
N ILE A 50 0.68 15.66 -4.10
CA ILE A 50 1.17 16.61 -5.10
C ILE A 50 -0.01 17.24 -5.85
N ASP A 51 -0.96 16.44 -6.33
CA ASP A 51 -2.11 16.93 -7.09
C ASP A 51 -3.00 17.84 -6.24
N ASP A 52 -3.23 17.47 -4.96
CA ASP A 52 -4.00 18.28 -4.04
C ASP A 52 -3.30 19.63 -3.77
N TYR A 53 -1.97 19.63 -3.53
CA TYR A 53 -1.19 20.85 -3.32
C TYR A 53 -1.21 21.76 -4.55
N LEU A 54 -0.98 21.21 -5.74
CA LEU A 54 -0.99 22.01 -6.98
C LEU A 54 -2.37 22.57 -7.30
N LYS A 55 -3.43 21.90 -6.87
CA LYS A 55 -4.81 22.37 -7.04
C LYS A 55 -5.19 23.42 -6.03
N ASP A 56 -4.91 23.19 -4.76
CA ASP A 56 -5.21 24.07 -3.64
C ASP A 56 -4.37 23.66 -2.40
N PRO A 57 -3.43 24.49 -1.94
CA PRO A 57 -2.66 24.20 -0.73
C PRO A 57 -3.51 23.86 0.51
N VAL A 58 -4.70 24.48 0.64
CA VAL A 58 -5.61 24.20 1.76
C VAL A 58 -6.17 22.78 1.69
N LEU A 59 -6.39 22.26 0.46
CA LEU A 59 -6.83 20.88 0.27
C LEU A 59 -5.74 19.87 0.69
N TYR A 60 -4.47 20.17 0.37
CA TYR A 60 -3.34 19.37 0.81
C TYR A 60 -3.26 19.31 2.34
N GLU A 61 -3.32 20.46 3.02
CA GLU A 61 -3.30 20.49 4.49
C GLU A 61 -4.47 19.73 5.11
N LYS A 62 -5.67 19.91 4.57
CA LYS A 62 -6.89 19.23 5.03
C LYS A 62 -6.76 17.70 4.90
N ASN A 63 -6.10 17.21 3.85
CA ASN A 63 -5.94 15.80 3.57
C ASN A 63 -4.71 15.17 4.23
N MET A 64 -3.87 15.94 4.94
CA MET A 64 -2.65 15.45 5.59
C MET A 64 -2.89 14.22 6.49
N PRO A 65 -3.94 14.17 7.34
CA PRO A 65 -4.22 12.99 8.16
C PRO A 65 -4.44 11.73 7.30
N TRP A 66 -5.06 11.86 6.13
CA TRP A 66 -5.26 10.75 5.22
C TRP A 66 -3.94 10.28 4.59
N TYR A 67 -3.05 11.19 4.18
CA TYR A 67 -1.76 10.81 3.63
C TYR A 67 -0.91 10.04 4.65
N LEU A 68 -0.83 10.53 5.88
CA LEU A 68 -0.10 9.89 6.97
C LEU A 68 -0.69 8.52 7.30
N ASP A 69 -2.02 8.39 7.37
CA ASP A 69 -2.69 7.10 7.55
C ASP A 69 -2.31 6.11 6.44
N GLN A 70 -2.39 6.52 5.17
CA GLN A 70 -2.07 5.63 4.06
C GLN A 70 -0.61 5.16 4.06
N ILE A 71 0.33 6.04 4.38
CA ILE A 71 1.75 5.68 4.46
C ILE A 71 2.04 4.79 5.66
N SER A 72 1.40 5.01 6.79
CA SER A 72 1.53 4.16 7.98
C SER A 72 0.94 2.75 7.80
N ASN A 73 0.03 2.57 6.84
CA ASN A 73 -0.53 1.26 6.48
C ASN A 73 0.47 0.36 5.70
N CYS A 74 1.61 0.89 5.30
CA CYS A 74 2.70 0.12 4.70
C CYS A 74 3.60 -0.50 5.76
N THR A 75 4.40 -1.47 5.36
CA THR A 75 5.49 -1.97 6.21
C THR A 75 6.61 -0.94 6.26
N TYR A 76 6.75 -0.23 7.36
CA TYR A 76 7.72 0.85 7.55
C TYR A 76 8.44 0.78 8.90
N ARG A 77 9.56 1.48 8.99
CA ARG A 77 10.19 1.90 10.24
C ARG A 77 9.72 3.32 10.55
N GLN A 78 9.88 3.78 11.78
CA GLN A 78 9.57 5.18 12.10
C GLN A 78 10.12 6.15 11.04
N PHE A 79 9.44 7.26 10.81
CA PHE A 79 9.78 8.22 9.76
C PHE A 79 10.78 9.28 10.20
N THR A 80 11.56 9.78 9.23
CA THR A 80 12.50 10.89 9.38
C THR A 80 12.57 11.68 8.06
N THR A 81 12.94 12.95 8.13
CA THR A 81 13.29 13.78 6.97
C THR A 81 14.76 13.61 6.55
N GLY A 82 15.52 12.75 7.24
CA GLY A 82 16.94 12.49 6.94
C GLY A 82 17.77 13.77 7.04
N PHE A 83 18.52 14.08 5.99
CA PHE A 83 19.39 15.25 5.92
C PHE A 83 18.72 16.51 5.36
N PHE A 84 17.42 16.50 5.10
CA PHE A 84 16.73 17.60 4.41
C PHE A 84 16.86 18.93 5.14
N TYR A 85 16.74 18.93 6.45
CA TYR A 85 16.91 20.13 7.31
C TYR A 85 18.28 20.23 7.98
N GLY A 86 19.24 19.41 7.59
CA GLY A 86 20.57 19.41 8.14
C GLY A 86 21.02 18.03 8.64
N LYS A 87 22.11 17.99 9.42
CA LYS A 87 22.61 16.73 9.96
C LYS A 87 21.64 16.16 11.01
N PRO A 88 21.08 14.97 10.80
CA PRO A 88 20.21 14.33 11.78
C PRO A 88 20.97 14.01 13.08
N ASP A 89 20.26 14.08 14.18
CA ASP A 89 20.75 13.68 15.50
C ASP A 89 20.53 12.17 15.77
N SER A 90 20.75 11.75 17.02
CA SER A 90 20.54 10.36 17.45
C SER A 90 19.10 9.88 17.31
N GLU A 91 18.11 10.78 17.27
CA GLU A 91 16.70 10.42 17.12
C GLU A 91 16.36 9.92 15.72
N ALA A 92 17.20 10.19 14.72
CA ALA A 92 17.02 9.66 13.37
C ALA A 92 17.35 8.16 13.23
N GLN A 93 17.79 7.52 14.31
CA GLN A 93 18.12 6.10 14.36
C GLN A 93 17.20 5.36 15.34
N ILE A 94 17.00 4.07 15.09
CA ILE A 94 16.20 3.18 15.92
C ILE A 94 17.17 2.26 16.67
N TYR A 95 17.21 2.38 18.00
CA TYR A 95 18.08 1.60 18.85
C TYR A 95 17.38 0.39 19.50
N ASP A 96 16.06 0.48 19.70
CA ASP A 96 15.32 -0.44 20.57
C ASP A 96 14.71 -1.65 19.85
N SER A 97 14.32 -1.53 18.59
CA SER A 97 13.76 -2.66 17.83
C SER A 97 13.88 -2.46 16.32
N ASN A 98 14.17 -3.56 15.61
CA ASN A 98 14.07 -3.64 14.15
C ASN A 98 12.65 -4.03 13.71
N THR A 99 11.63 -3.82 14.53
CA THR A 99 10.27 -4.28 14.27
C THR A 99 9.63 -3.38 13.22
N TYR A 100 9.32 -3.96 12.08
CA TYR A 100 8.46 -3.31 11.09
C TYR A 100 7.02 -3.36 11.59
N VAL A 101 6.34 -2.24 11.54
CA VAL A 101 4.89 -2.19 11.70
C VAL A 101 4.26 -2.67 10.39
N LYS A 102 3.31 -3.60 10.49
CA LYS A 102 2.57 -4.12 9.35
C LYS A 102 1.08 -4.09 9.71
N GLU A 103 0.36 -3.16 9.13
CA GLU A 103 -1.09 -3.07 9.37
C GLU A 103 -1.93 -3.79 8.34
N TYR A 104 -1.38 -4.01 7.12
CA TYR A 104 -2.09 -4.70 6.04
C TYR A 104 -1.29 -5.84 5.44
N THR A 105 -1.97 -6.94 5.17
CA THR A 105 -1.44 -8.05 4.37
C THR A 105 -1.84 -7.91 2.90
N TYR A 106 -0.86 -7.99 2.02
CA TYR A 106 -1.05 -8.03 0.57
C TYR A 106 -1.61 -9.38 0.15
N LEU A 107 -2.85 -9.43 -0.36
CA LEU A 107 -3.54 -10.66 -0.72
C LEU A 107 -3.37 -11.03 -2.18
N GLY A 108 -3.34 -10.06 -3.08
CA GLY A 108 -3.20 -10.30 -4.51
C GLY A 108 -3.45 -9.07 -5.38
N ILE A 109 -3.28 -9.26 -6.68
CA ILE A 109 -3.52 -8.24 -7.70
C ILE A 109 -4.51 -8.75 -8.74
N VAL A 110 -5.41 -7.87 -9.18
CA VAL A 110 -6.42 -8.16 -10.19
C VAL A 110 -5.79 -8.12 -11.59
N GLY A 111 -5.94 -9.22 -12.33
CA GLY A 111 -5.42 -9.37 -13.71
C GLY A 111 -6.45 -9.21 -14.82
N GLY A 112 -7.69 -8.86 -14.48
CA GLY A 112 -8.81 -8.77 -15.42
C GLY A 112 -9.96 -9.70 -15.03
N SER A 113 -10.98 -9.85 -15.89
CA SER A 113 -12.14 -10.71 -15.67
C SER A 113 -12.28 -11.77 -16.75
N ASN A 114 -12.94 -12.89 -16.42
CA ASN A 114 -13.32 -13.91 -17.38
C ASN A 114 -14.73 -13.67 -17.95
N ALA A 115 -15.20 -14.55 -18.84
CA ALA A 115 -16.51 -14.46 -19.47
C ALA A 115 -17.70 -14.62 -18.48
N GLU A 116 -17.45 -15.20 -17.31
CA GLU A 116 -18.47 -15.37 -16.25
C GLU A 116 -18.52 -14.15 -15.30
N GLY A 117 -17.68 -13.13 -15.53
CA GLY A 117 -17.58 -11.95 -14.67
C GLY A 117 -16.76 -12.16 -13.40
N LEU A 118 -16.09 -13.30 -13.24
CA LEU A 118 -15.16 -13.53 -12.15
C LEU A 118 -13.82 -12.85 -12.45
N TYR A 119 -13.19 -12.28 -11.42
CA TYR A 119 -11.92 -11.57 -11.55
C TYR A 119 -10.73 -12.48 -11.31
N ARG A 120 -9.81 -12.50 -12.27
CA ARG A 120 -8.54 -13.22 -12.15
C ARG A 120 -7.63 -12.54 -11.13
N ILE A 121 -7.15 -13.31 -10.17
CA ILE A 121 -6.24 -12.84 -9.11
C ILE A 121 -4.95 -13.64 -9.16
N GLU A 122 -3.81 -12.95 -9.10
CA GLU A 122 -2.54 -13.56 -8.73
C GLU A 122 -2.37 -13.45 -7.21
N GLN A 123 -2.55 -14.57 -6.52
CA GLN A 123 -2.55 -14.64 -5.06
C GLN A 123 -1.16 -14.40 -4.47
N ARG A 124 -1.07 -13.72 -3.35
CA ARG A 124 0.17 -13.42 -2.60
C ARG A 124 0.14 -13.95 -1.17
N ASN A 125 -0.97 -13.86 -0.48
CA ASN A 125 -1.19 -14.42 0.84
C ASN A 125 -2.56 -15.05 0.93
N LYS A 126 -2.72 -15.99 1.87
CA LYS A 126 -3.95 -16.76 2.05
C LYS A 126 -5.13 -15.84 2.41
N PHE A 127 -6.26 -16.09 1.77
CA PHE A 127 -7.58 -15.60 2.14
C PHE A 127 -8.65 -16.66 1.86
N SER A 128 -9.84 -16.49 2.41
CA SER A 128 -10.90 -17.50 2.36
C SER A 128 -12.24 -16.89 1.97
N VAL A 129 -13.15 -17.72 1.48
CA VAL A 129 -14.56 -17.34 1.29
C VAL A 129 -15.13 -16.89 2.63
N GLY A 130 -15.91 -15.80 2.59
CA GLY A 130 -16.51 -15.19 3.77
C GLY A 130 -15.66 -14.13 4.45
N GLU A 131 -14.35 -14.03 4.19
CA GLU A 131 -13.51 -12.96 4.72
C GLU A 131 -13.90 -11.59 4.12
N THR A 132 -13.77 -10.54 4.94
CA THR A 132 -13.86 -9.16 4.46
C THR A 132 -12.47 -8.66 4.11
N ILE A 133 -12.29 -8.25 2.88
CA ILE A 133 -11.03 -7.73 2.35
C ILE A 133 -11.24 -6.32 1.79
N GLU A 134 -10.16 -5.63 1.51
CA GLU A 134 -10.19 -4.29 0.95
C GLU A 134 -9.56 -4.26 -0.45
N ILE A 135 -10.27 -3.67 -1.39
CA ILE A 135 -9.82 -3.37 -2.75
C ILE A 135 -9.23 -1.97 -2.72
N MET A 136 -7.95 -1.86 -2.98
CA MET A 136 -7.23 -0.59 -3.07
C MET A 136 -7.23 -0.12 -4.53
N LYS A 137 -7.92 0.99 -4.80
CA LYS A 137 -8.01 1.63 -6.11
C LYS A 137 -6.89 2.64 -6.35
N PRO A 138 -6.43 2.85 -7.58
CA PRO A 138 -5.40 3.85 -7.91
C PRO A 138 -5.81 5.29 -7.56
N ASN A 139 -7.10 5.62 -7.66
CA ASN A 139 -7.65 6.96 -7.41
C ASN A 139 -7.73 7.37 -5.92
N GLY A 140 -7.33 6.49 -5.00
CA GLY A 140 -7.37 6.74 -3.57
C GLY A 140 -8.58 6.15 -2.84
N ASP A 141 -9.61 5.71 -3.55
CA ASP A 141 -10.75 5.06 -2.94
C ASP A 141 -10.43 3.62 -2.57
N ASN A 142 -10.87 3.20 -1.39
CA ASN A 142 -10.75 1.82 -0.93
C ASN A 142 -12.15 1.26 -0.72
N ILE A 143 -12.41 0.06 -1.25
CA ILE A 143 -13.71 -0.59 -1.19
C ILE A 143 -13.57 -1.85 -0.33
N LYS A 144 -14.33 -1.93 0.76
CA LYS A 144 -14.44 -3.15 1.55
C LYS A 144 -15.46 -4.08 0.90
N ALA A 145 -15.08 -5.33 0.70
CA ALA A 145 -15.94 -6.33 0.10
C ALA A 145 -15.73 -7.69 0.77
N LYS A 146 -16.77 -8.52 0.73
CA LYS A 146 -16.72 -9.90 1.23
C LYS A 146 -16.34 -10.84 0.10
N VAL A 147 -15.44 -11.78 0.35
CA VAL A 147 -15.13 -12.85 -0.61
C VAL A 147 -16.32 -13.79 -0.71
N LEU A 148 -17.02 -13.75 -1.84
CA LEU A 148 -18.25 -14.55 -2.06
C LEU A 148 -17.91 -15.91 -2.63
N ARG A 149 -16.92 -15.97 -3.56
CA ARG A 149 -16.58 -17.18 -4.29
C ARG A 149 -15.10 -17.19 -4.67
N ILE A 150 -14.47 -18.35 -4.62
CA ILE A 150 -13.11 -18.59 -5.11
C ILE A 150 -13.16 -19.82 -6.03
N VAL A 151 -12.60 -19.69 -7.25
CA VAL A 151 -12.56 -20.75 -8.26
C VAL A 151 -11.12 -20.90 -8.75
N ASN A 152 -10.64 -22.13 -8.89
CA ASN A 152 -9.33 -22.40 -9.46
C ASN A 152 -9.32 -22.28 -11.00
N GLU A 153 -8.15 -22.40 -11.63
CA GLU A 153 -8.02 -22.31 -13.10
C GLU A 153 -8.76 -23.43 -13.84
N GLU A 154 -9.07 -24.54 -13.20
CA GLU A 154 -9.80 -25.69 -13.76
C GLU A 154 -11.32 -25.56 -13.59
N GLY A 155 -11.81 -24.47 -12.97
CA GLY A 155 -13.23 -24.24 -12.72
C GLY A 155 -13.76 -24.86 -11.42
N GLY A 156 -12.88 -25.45 -10.60
CA GLY A 156 -13.26 -26.02 -9.31
C GLY A 156 -13.41 -24.97 -8.23
N GLU A 157 -14.48 -25.05 -7.46
CA GLU A 157 -14.70 -24.17 -6.29
C GLU A 157 -13.74 -24.52 -5.15
N GLN A 158 -13.29 -23.48 -4.45
CA GLN A 158 -12.38 -23.60 -3.31
C GLN A 158 -12.87 -22.73 -2.15
N GLU A 159 -12.70 -23.22 -0.92
CA GLU A 159 -13.01 -22.43 0.30
C GLU A 159 -11.92 -21.38 0.61
N SER A 160 -10.71 -21.58 0.10
CA SER A 160 -9.59 -20.66 0.36
C SER A 160 -8.57 -20.64 -0.77
N ALA A 161 -7.76 -19.61 -0.80
CA ALA A 161 -6.60 -19.42 -1.69
C ALA A 161 -5.30 -19.66 -0.89
N PRO A 162 -4.83 -20.93 -0.72
CA PRO A 162 -3.77 -21.24 0.22
C PRO A 162 -2.35 -21.05 -0.34
N HIS A 163 -2.15 -21.07 -1.66
CA HIS A 163 -0.83 -21.18 -2.27
C HIS A 163 -0.35 -19.88 -2.88
N PRO A 164 0.85 -19.37 -2.48
CA PRO A 164 1.44 -18.19 -3.08
C PRO A 164 1.60 -18.33 -4.61
N LYS A 165 1.28 -17.25 -5.33
CA LYS A 165 1.29 -17.17 -6.80
C LYS A 165 0.25 -18.05 -7.51
N GLN A 166 -0.66 -18.68 -6.77
CA GLN A 166 -1.78 -19.37 -7.38
C GLN A 166 -2.62 -18.36 -8.18
N VAL A 167 -3.01 -18.75 -9.38
CA VAL A 167 -3.98 -18.02 -10.18
C VAL A 167 -5.37 -18.52 -9.81
N LEU A 168 -6.25 -17.59 -9.51
CA LEU A 168 -7.61 -17.85 -9.05
C LEU A 168 -8.56 -16.89 -9.74
N TYR A 169 -9.83 -17.26 -9.76
CA TYR A 169 -10.94 -16.40 -10.12
C TYR A 169 -11.82 -16.17 -8.89
N ILE A 170 -12.16 -14.92 -8.61
CA ILE A 170 -12.95 -14.58 -7.42
C ILE A 170 -14.15 -13.70 -7.77
N ASP A 171 -15.17 -13.78 -6.91
CA ASP A 171 -16.28 -12.86 -6.86
C ASP A 171 -16.28 -12.14 -5.50
N LEU A 172 -16.35 -10.81 -5.53
CA LEU A 172 -16.47 -9.95 -4.35
C LEU A 172 -17.82 -9.20 -4.32
N GLY A 173 -18.70 -9.42 -5.29
CA GLY A 173 -19.98 -8.72 -5.42
C GLY A 173 -19.86 -7.22 -5.77
N VAL A 174 -18.65 -6.75 -6.11
CA VAL A 174 -18.36 -5.37 -6.49
C VAL A 174 -17.46 -5.32 -7.72
N PRO A 175 -17.54 -4.29 -8.56
CA PRO A 175 -16.71 -4.18 -9.74
C PRO A 175 -15.25 -3.90 -9.36
N MET A 176 -14.35 -4.63 -10.03
CA MET A 176 -12.91 -4.42 -9.94
C MET A 176 -12.31 -4.09 -11.32
N GLU A 177 -11.14 -3.50 -11.32
CA GLU A 177 -10.39 -3.19 -12.52
C GLU A 177 -9.02 -3.87 -12.51
N GLN A 178 -8.43 -3.98 -13.68
CA GLN A 178 -7.07 -4.51 -13.79
C GLN A 178 -6.11 -3.65 -12.96
N TYR A 179 -5.22 -4.30 -12.22
CA TYR A 179 -4.26 -3.72 -11.28
C TYR A 179 -4.85 -3.22 -9.95
N ASP A 180 -6.13 -3.39 -9.69
CA ASP A 180 -6.63 -3.24 -8.32
C ASP A 180 -5.86 -4.18 -7.39
N ILE A 181 -5.55 -3.71 -6.19
CA ILE A 181 -4.79 -4.50 -5.21
C ILE A 181 -5.73 -4.93 -4.09
N LEU A 182 -5.69 -6.23 -3.79
CA LEU A 182 -6.42 -6.80 -2.67
C LEU A 182 -5.52 -6.82 -1.43
N ARG A 183 -6.06 -6.32 -0.32
CA ARG A 183 -5.36 -6.31 0.96
C ARG A 183 -6.33 -6.59 2.12
N ARG A 184 -5.80 -7.04 3.24
CA ARG A 184 -6.55 -7.25 4.47
C ARG A 184 -5.88 -6.51 5.61
N LYS A 185 -6.65 -5.79 6.42
CA LYS A 185 -6.17 -5.23 7.67
C LYS A 185 -5.90 -6.37 8.66
N GLU A 186 -4.73 -6.35 9.27
CA GLU A 186 -4.42 -7.30 10.34
C GLU A 186 -5.13 -6.82 11.62
N ASP A 187 -5.76 -7.76 12.32
CA ASP A 187 -6.28 -7.50 13.65
C ASP A 187 -5.11 -7.33 14.61
N ALA A 188 -5.15 -6.27 15.42
CA ALA A 188 -4.10 -5.93 16.38
C ALA A 188 -4.09 -6.89 17.56
#